data_61c221b79e65540fb0fc9002c903c21e
#
_entry.id   61c221b79e65540fb0fc9002c903c21e
#
_cell.length_a   1.000
_cell.length_b   1.000
_cell.length_c   1.000
_cell.angle_alpha   90.00
_cell.angle_beta   90.00
_cell.angle_gamma   90.00
#
_symmetry.space_group_name_H-M   'P 1'
#
loop_
_entity.id
_entity.type
_entity.pdbx_description
1 polymer ?
#
loop_
_entity_poly.entity_id
_entity_poly.type
_entity_poly.pdbx_seq_one_letter_code
_entity_poly.pdbx_strand_id
1 'polypeptide(L)'
;LVNAAFQKLCAKLTAAGVPDARFDAAELYRLATGRDPRLDDGPSAAETARLSALAERRAAREPLQYILGEWDFMDFTLKVGPGVLCPRADSEIVCESALALLQGRERPVVYDLCAGTGCLGLGIARHSPGALVTCVEKSPEAWRYLTANTAQTGVCTVQADVFTYYKTLPAEGADLIISNPPCLTEAEMRALMPETAQEPAMALDGGADGLDFYRLLTE
;
A
#
# COMPACT_ATOMS: atom_id res chain seq x y z
N LEU A 1 24.05 22.32 11.79
CA LEU A 1 22.81 23.09 11.98
C LEU A 1 21.74 22.45 11.11
N VAL A 2 20.59 22.11 11.68
CA VAL A 2 19.47 21.59 10.89
C VAL A 2 18.94 22.70 9.98
N ASN A 3 18.80 22.38 8.70
CA ASN A 3 18.30 23.25 7.65
C ASN A 3 17.00 23.96 8.06
N ALA A 4 16.98 25.29 7.94
CA ALA A 4 15.85 26.11 8.38
C ALA A 4 14.54 25.80 7.60
N ALA A 5 14.63 25.45 6.32
CA ALA A 5 13.48 25.08 5.50
C ALA A 5 12.87 23.76 6.00
N PHE A 6 13.69 22.80 6.37
CA PHE A 6 13.24 21.54 6.96
C PHE A 6 12.55 21.73 8.32
N GLN A 7 13.13 22.58 9.20
CA GLN A 7 12.50 22.91 10.48
C GLN A 7 11.13 23.56 10.30
N LYS A 8 11.01 24.48 9.36
CA LYS A 8 9.75 25.15 9.03
C LYS A 8 8.71 24.16 8.50
N LEU A 9 9.15 23.21 7.67
CA LEU A 9 8.29 22.14 7.16
C LEU A 9 7.78 21.22 8.29
N CYS A 10 8.66 20.77 9.18
CA CYS A 10 8.27 19.98 10.34
C CYS A 10 7.23 20.71 11.20
N ALA A 11 7.48 21.99 11.50
CA ALA A 11 6.54 22.81 12.30
C ALA A 11 5.17 22.93 11.62
N LYS A 12 5.14 23.13 10.31
CA LYS A 12 3.90 23.20 9.53
C LYS A 12 3.09 21.90 9.60
N LEU A 13 3.74 20.76 9.36
CA LEU A 13 3.06 19.47 9.40
C LEU A 13 2.60 19.11 10.83
N THR A 14 3.39 19.42 11.84
CA THR A 14 2.99 19.26 13.25
C THR A 14 1.75 20.10 13.57
N ALA A 15 1.72 21.36 13.15
CA ALA A 15 0.57 22.24 13.36
C ALA A 15 -0.70 21.75 12.63
N ALA A 16 -0.53 21.04 11.51
CA ALA A 16 -1.61 20.39 10.76
C ALA A 16 -2.06 19.04 11.37
N GLY A 17 -1.46 18.61 12.50
CA GLY A 17 -1.80 17.36 13.17
C GLY A 17 -1.32 16.11 12.48
N VAL A 18 -0.29 16.20 11.63
CA VAL A 18 0.34 15.03 10.98
C VAL A 18 1.07 14.21 12.06
N PRO A 19 0.77 12.91 12.25
CA PRO A 19 1.33 12.11 13.34
C PRO A 19 2.86 12.05 13.32
N ASP A 20 3.45 11.69 12.17
CA ASP A 20 4.90 11.55 11.99
C ASP A 20 5.49 12.72 11.19
N ALA A 21 5.14 13.96 11.60
CA ALA A 21 5.46 15.19 10.87
C ALA A 21 6.96 15.31 10.48
N ARG A 22 7.87 14.78 11.31
CA ARG A 22 9.31 14.85 11.04
C ARG A 22 9.76 13.87 9.96
N PHE A 23 9.22 12.65 9.98
CA PHE A 23 9.45 11.65 8.94
C PHE A 23 8.89 12.15 7.61
N ASP A 24 7.62 12.54 7.61
CA ASP A 24 6.94 13.05 6.41
C ASP A 24 7.66 14.26 5.82
N ALA A 25 8.10 15.19 6.67
CA ALA A 25 8.89 16.33 6.23
C ALA A 25 10.20 15.91 5.55
N ALA A 26 10.86 14.87 6.05
CA ALA A 26 12.11 14.38 5.43
C ALA A 26 11.85 13.76 4.06
N GLU A 27 10.80 12.97 3.91
CA GLU A 27 10.43 12.37 2.62
C GLU A 27 10.02 13.43 1.60
N LEU A 28 9.19 14.40 1.99
CA LEU A 28 8.81 15.50 1.11
C LEU A 28 10.02 16.37 0.72
N TYR A 29 10.96 16.56 1.64
CA TYR A 29 12.20 17.28 1.35
C TYR A 29 13.05 16.53 0.32
N ARG A 30 13.22 15.22 0.48
CA ARG A 30 13.91 14.36 -0.49
C ARG A 30 13.23 14.38 -1.85
N LEU A 31 11.91 14.30 -1.89
CA LEU A 31 11.13 14.35 -3.13
C LEU A 31 11.31 15.70 -3.86
N ALA A 32 11.39 16.81 -3.11
CA ALA A 32 11.54 18.15 -3.68
C ALA A 32 12.94 18.44 -4.20
N THR A 33 13.99 17.95 -3.49
CA THR A 33 15.38 18.36 -3.66
C THR A 33 16.32 17.25 -4.13
N GLY A 34 15.95 15.98 -3.95
CA GLY A 34 16.84 14.83 -4.12
C GLY A 34 17.88 14.67 -3.01
N ARG A 35 17.83 15.46 -1.93
CA ARG A 35 18.87 15.52 -0.89
C ARG A 35 18.32 15.20 0.50
N ASP A 36 19.18 14.70 1.39
CA ASP A 36 18.84 14.52 2.81
C ASP A 36 18.84 15.87 3.54
N PRO A 37 17.73 16.27 4.20
CA PRO A 37 17.63 17.55 4.89
C PRO A 37 18.64 17.75 6.04
N ARG A 38 19.24 16.66 6.53
CA ARG A 38 20.26 16.70 7.60
C ARG A 38 21.64 17.10 7.08
N LEU A 39 21.88 16.91 5.77
CA LEU A 39 23.17 17.12 5.11
C LEU A 39 23.13 18.29 4.11
N ASP A 40 21.99 18.96 4.00
CA ASP A 40 21.76 20.01 3.00
C ASP A 40 21.73 21.40 3.64
N ASP A 41 22.40 22.36 3.01
CA ASP A 41 22.45 23.76 3.44
C ASP A 41 21.11 24.49 3.21
N GLY A 42 20.29 24.00 2.31
CA GLY A 42 18.94 24.50 2.03
C GLY A 42 18.52 24.39 0.56
N PRO A 43 17.21 24.43 0.30
CA PRO A 43 16.67 24.34 -1.04
C PRO A 43 16.86 25.66 -1.82
N SER A 44 17.02 25.54 -3.13
CA SER A 44 16.92 26.66 -4.06
C SER A 44 15.51 27.28 -4.08
N ALA A 45 15.32 28.41 -4.74
CA ALA A 45 14.01 29.04 -4.85
C ALA A 45 12.97 28.14 -5.57
N ALA A 46 13.38 27.42 -6.62
CA ALA A 46 12.51 26.49 -7.34
C ALA A 46 12.14 25.28 -6.48
N GLU A 47 13.11 24.70 -5.77
CA GLU A 47 12.87 23.58 -4.85
C GLU A 47 12.00 24.02 -3.65
N THR A 48 12.18 25.25 -3.15
CA THR A 48 11.34 25.82 -2.10
C THR A 48 9.88 25.92 -2.54
N ALA A 49 9.62 26.36 -3.77
CA ALA A 49 8.27 26.43 -4.31
C ALA A 49 7.65 25.02 -4.43
N ARG A 50 8.41 24.05 -4.94
CA ARG A 50 7.98 22.64 -5.01
C ARG A 50 7.70 22.06 -3.63
N LEU A 51 8.61 22.27 -2.67
CA LEU A 51 8.45 21.80 -1.29
C LEU A 51 7.21 22.42 -0.63
N SER A 52 6.94 23.70 -0.87
CA SER A 52 5.73 24.36 -0.36
C SER A 52 4.46 23.72 -0.90
N ALA A 53 4.39 23.41 -2.20
CA ALA A 53 3.23 22.75 -2.79
C ALA A 53 3.00 21.35 -2.21
N LEU A 54 4.06 20.55 -2.02
CA LEU A 54 3.99 19.25 -1.37
C LEU A 54 3.54 19.35 0.10
N ALA A 55 4.06 20.37 0.80
CA ALA A 55 3.70 20.63 2.19
C ALA A 55 2.21 21.00 2.36
N GLU A 56 1.62 21.74 1.41
CA GLU A 56 0.17 22.05 1.45
C GLU A 56 -0.66 20.76 1.29
N ARG A 57 -0.32 19.90 0.34
CA ARG A 57 -0.99 18.61 0.14
C ARG A 57 -0.95 17.78 1.42
N ARG A 58 0.22 17.64 2.03
CA ARG A 58 0.36 16.84 3.26
C ARG A 58 -0.32 17.50 4.46
N ALA A 59 -0.28 18.81 4.59
CA ALA A 59 -1.01 19.55 5.62
C ALA A 59 -2.54 19.44 5.46
N ALA A 60 -3.03 19.26 4.23
CA ALA A 60 -4.42 18.89 3.95
C ALA A 60 -4.72 17.41 4.24
N ARG A 61 -3.79 16.68 4.88
CA ARG A 61 -3.89 15.29 5.31
C ARG A 61 -3.98 14.29 4.15
N GLU A 62 -3.53 14.66 2.95
CA GLU A 62 -3.33 13.69 1.87
C GLU A 62 -2.30 12.62 2.31
N PRO A 63 -2.55 11.31 2.08
CA PRO A 63 -1.59 10.27 2.42
C PRO A 63 -0.20 10.56 1.86
N LEU A 64 0.84 10.42 2.69
CA LEU A 64 2.21 10.64 2.25
C LEU A 64 2.55 9.81 1.02
N GLN A 65 2.15 8.54 1.02
CA GLN A 65 2.34 7.59 -0.07
C GLN A 65 1.77 8.11 -1.40
N TYR A 66 0.59 8.74 -1.37
CA TYR A 66 -0.02 9.33 -2.57
C TYR A 66 0.77 10.52 -3.09
N ILE A 67 1.37 11.29 -2.17
CA ILE A 67 2.21 12.44 -2.55
C ILE A 67 3.52 11.95 -3.17
N LEU A 68 4.12 10.89 -2.62
CA LEU A 68 5.37 10.30 -3.12
C LEU A 68 5.15 9.55 -4.44
N GLY A 69 3.98 8.91 -4.62
CA GLY A 69 3.65 8.09 -5.80
C GLY A 69 4.22 6.67 -5.75
N GLU A 70 5.03 6.39 -4.75
CA GLU A 70 5.65 5.09 -4.51
C GLU A 70 5.81 4.83 -3.02
N TRP A 71 5.91 3.56 -2.63
CA TRP A 71 6.10 3.16 -1.25
C TRP A 71 6.85 1.83 -1.16
N ASP A 72 7.75 1.74 -0.18
CA ASP A 72 8.51 0.52 0.05
C ASP A 72 7.65 -0.53 0.78
N PHE A 73 7.85 -1.78 0.41
CA PHE A 73 7.27 -2.96 1.04
C PHE A 73 8.32 -4.07 1.04
N MET A 74 8.66 -4.59 2.22
CA MET A 74 9.79 -5.51 2.39
C MET A 74 11.09 -4.94 1.77
N ASP A 75 11.61 -5.53 0.71
CA ASP A 75 12.84 -5.14 0.02
C ASP A 75 12.61 -4.54 -1.38
N PHE A 76 11.38 -4.13 -1.69
CA PHE A 76 11.03 -3.56 -3.00
C PHE A 76 10.06 -2.40 -2.91
N THR A 77 10.06 -1.58 -3.94
CA THR A 77 9.21 -0.39 -4.04
C THR A 77 8.02 -0.65 -4.94
N LEU A 78 6.84 -0.19 -4.52
CA LEU A 78 5.57 -0.28 -5.23
C LEU A 78 5.08 1.09 -5.67
N LYS A 79 4.50 1.17 -6.85
CA LYS A 79 3.70 2.32 -7.26
C LYS A 79 2.40 2.34 -6.46
N VAL A 80 2.05 3.51 -5.95
CA VAL A 80 0.86 3.74 -5.14
C VAL A 80 0.31 5.13 -5.40
N GLY A 81 -0.98 5.33 -5.16
CA GLY A 81 -1.59 6.64 -5.33
C GLY A 81 -3.12 6.57 -5.19
N PRO A 82 -3.84 7.66 -5.47
CA PRO A 82 -5.29 7.72 -5.31
C PRO A 82 -6.00 6.56 -6.01
N GLY A 83 -6.91 5.91 -5.27
CA GLY A 83 -7.71 4.79 -5.78
C GLY A 83 -7.19 3.39 -5.43
N VAL A 84 -6.10 3.28 -4.68
CA VAL A 84 -5.62 2.01 -4.13
C VAL A 84 -5.25 2.17 -2.66
N LEU A 85 -5.46 1.13 -1.84
CA LEU A 85 -5.01 1.10 -0.45
C LEU A 85 -3.49 1.19 -0.37
N CYS A 86 -2.97 2.06 0.47
CA CYS A 86 -1.52 2.11 0.75
C CYS A 86 -1.08 0.82 1.46
N PRO A 87 0.02 0.17 1.04
CA PRO A 87 0.56 -0.98 1.76
C PRO A 87 0.83 -0.65 3.23
N ARG A 88 0.50 -1.59 4.12
CA ARG A 88 0.66 -1.44 5.59
C ARG A 88 1.82 -2.30 6.06
N ALA A 89 2.53 -1.83 7.08
CA ALA A 89 3.62 -2.58 7.69
C ALA A 89 3.17 -3.94 8.24
N ASP A 90 1.97 -4.02 8.80
CA ASP A 90 1.40 -5.30 9.27
C ASP A 90 1.27 -6.33 8.16
N SER A 91 1.08 -5.91 6.91
CA SER A 91 1.02 -6.80 5.75
C SER A 91 2.37 -7.47 5.44
N GLU A 92 3.49 -6.87 5.84
CA GLU A 92 4.81 -7.51 5.72
C GLU A 92 4.89 -8.75 6.62
N ILE A 93 4.38 -8.66 7.85
CA ILE A 93 4.33 -9.78 8.81
C ILE A 93 3.47 -10.93 8.24
N VAL A 94 2.35 -10.58 7.61
CA VAL A 94 1.48 -11.57 6.95
C VAL A 94 2.23 -12.25 5.80
N CYS A 95 2.95 -11.48 4.98
CA CYS A 95 3.76 -12.00 3.88
C CYS A 95 4.88 -12.92 4.38
N GLU A 96 5.62 -12.53 5.41
CA GLU A 96 6.67 -13.35 6.04
C GLU A 96 6.11 -14.67 6.60
N SER A 97 4.96 -14.61 7.26
CA SER A 97 4.26 -15.79 7.78
C SER A 97 3.85 -16.75 6.65
N ALA A 98 3.34 -16.20 5.56
CA ALA A 98 2.98 -16.96 4.36
C ALA A 98 4.20 -17.63 3.73
N LEU A 99 5.32 -16.92 3.62
CA LEU A 99 6.58 -17.47 3.11
C LEU A 99 7.09 -18.63 3.97
N ALA A 100 6.96 -18.54 5.29
CA ALA A 100 7.32 -19.64 6.19
C ALA A 100 6.48 -20.89 5.95
N LEU A 101 5.17 -20.75 5.65
CA LEU A 101 4.29 -21.88 5.31
C LEU A 101 4.62 -22.52 3.95
N LEU A 102 5.23 -21.77 3.04
CA LEU A 102 5.61 -22.24 1.72
C LEU A 102 7.01 -22.88 1.67
N GLN A 103 7.75 -22.88 2.77
CA GLN A 103 9.08 -23.47 2.82
C GLN A 103 9.09 -24.95 2.37
N GLY A 104 10.02 -25.28 1.48
CA GLY A 104 10.18 -26.64 0.96
C GLY A 104 9.21 -27.03 -0.16
N ARG A 105 8.32 -26.15 -0.58
CA ARG A 105 7.46 -26.35 -1.76
C ARG A 105 8.16 -25.84 -3.02
N GLU A 106 8.27 -26.67 -4.03
CA GLU A 106 9.01 -26.30 -5.27
C GLU A 106 8.24 -25.34 -6.16
N ARG A 107 6.92 -25.50 -6.31
CA ARG A 107 6.05 -24.69 -7.18
C ARG A 107 4.68 -24.45 -6.56
N PRO A 108 4.62 -23.77 -5.41
CA PRO A 108 3.34 -23.56 -4.74
C PRO A 108 2.42 -22.66 -5.58
N VAL A 109 1.13 -23.04 -5.59
CA VAL A 109 0.06 -22.23 -6.21
C VAL A 109 -0.52 -21.29 -5.15
N VAL A 110 -0.41 -19.99 -5.41
CA VAL A 110 -0.79 -18.93 -4.45
C VAL A 110 -1.77 -17.96 -5.08
N TYR A 111 -2.84 -17.66 -4.36
CA TYR A 111 -3.78 -16.61 -4.73
C TYR A 111 -3.72 -15.47 -3.71
N ASP A 112 -3.47 -14.25 -4.20
CA ASP A 112 -3.60 -13.01 -3.47
C ASP A 112 -4.97 -12.39 -3.82
N LEU A 113 -5.92 -12.50 -2.91
CA LEU A 113 -7.30 -12.05 -3.10
C LEU A 113 -7.48 -10.65 -2.49
N CYS A 114 -8.13 -9.74 -3.22
CA CYS A 114 -8.20 -8.31 -2.90
C CYS A 114 -6.80 -7.66 -2.94
N ALA A 115 -6.07 -7.89 -4.03
CA ALA A 115 -4.62 -7.67 -4.11
C ALA A 115 -4.19 -6.19 -4.02
N GLY A 116 -5.07 -5.23 -4.33
CA GLY A 116 -4.74 -3.80 -4.27
C GLY A 116 -3.53 -3.43 -5.13
N THR A 117 -2.42 -3.04 -4.49
CA THR A 117 -1.14 -2.76 -5.16
C THR A 117 -0.41 -4.04 -5.61
N GLY A 118 -0.83 -5.22 -5.13
CA GLY A 118 -0.15 -6.49 -5.33
C GLY A 118 0.98 -6.75 -4.33
N CYS A 119 1.06 -6.00 -3.24
CA CYS A 119 2.19 -6.08 -2.29
C CYS A 119 2.40 -7.50 -1.73
N LEU A 120 1.33 -8.21 -1.35
CA LEU A 120 1.40 -9.56 -0.80
C LEU A 120 1.83 -10.55 -1.89
N GLY A 121 1.13 -10.59 -3.02
CA GLY A 121 1.44 -11.50 -4.13
C GLY A 121 2.85 -11.30 -4.66
N LEU A 122 3.31 -10.05 -4.81
CA LEU A 122 4.68 -9.73 -5.22
C LEU A 122 5.72 -10.14 -4.17
N GLY A 123 5.43 -9.92 -2.89
CA GLY A 123 6.28 -10.38 -1.79
C GLY A 123 6.50 -11.90 -1.85
N ILE A 124 5.43 -12.66 -2.07
CA ILE A 124 5.53 -14.11 -2.26
C ILE A 124 6.32 -14.47 -3.52
N ALA A 125 6.03 -13.86 -4.66
CA ALA A 125 6.70 -14.18 -5.92
C ALA A 125 8.20 -13.92 -5.88
N ARG A 126 8.63 -12.87 -5.18
CA ARG A 126 10.06 -12.49 -5.04
C ARG A 126 10.83 -13.42 -4.10
N HIS A 127 10.20 -13.87 -3.02
CA HIS A 127 10.87 -14.61 -1.94
C HIS A 127 10.59 -16.12 -1.95
N SER A 128 9.69 -16.60 -2.81
CA SER A 128 9.43 -18.02 -3.06
C SER A 128 9.64 -18.32 -4.55
N PRO A 129 10.88 -18.54 -4.99
CA PRO A 129 11.18 -18.84 -6.39
C PRO A 129 10.41 -20.07 -6.87
N GLY A 130 9.72 -19.93 -8.00
CA GLY A 130 8.88 -21.01 -8.56
C GLY A 130 7.42 -20.94 -8.13
N ALA A 131 7.03 -20.08 -7.18
CA ALA A 131 5.63 -19.87 -6.83
C ALA A 131 4.81 -19.40 -8.05
N LEU A 132 3.65 -19.99 -8.23
CA LEU A 132 2.67 -19.61 -9.24
C LEU A 132 1.64 -18.68 -8.59
N VAL A 133 1.92 -17.38 -8.65
CA VAL A 133 1.12 -16.37 -7.94
C VAL A 133 0.09 -15.75 -8.88
N THR A 134 -1.17 -15.71 -8.44
CA THR A 134 -2.28 -15.00 -9.09
C THR A 134 -2.84 -13.95 -8.14
N CYS A 135 -2.80 -12.70 -8.56
CA CYS A 135 -3.38 -11.56 -7.84
C CYS A 135 -4.75 -11.22 -8.42
N VAL A 136 -5.78 -11.13 -7.57
CA VAL A 136 -7.16 -10.84 -7.96
C VAL A 136 -7.58 -9.51 -7.37
N GLU A 137 -7.99 -8.57 -8.23
CA GLU A 137 -8.41 -7.23 -7.83
C GLU A 137 -9.67 -6.82 -8.60
N LYS A 138 -10.63 -6.24 -7.89
CA LYS A 138 -11.91 -5.81 -8.46
C LYS A 138 -11.88 -4.37 -8.97
N SER A 139 -11.23 -3.47 -8.23
CA SER A 139 -11.23 -2.03 -8.51
C SER A 139 -10.46 -1.70 -9.80
N PRO A 140 -11.05 -1.02 -10.79
CA PRO A 140 -10.33 -0.54 -11.97
C PRO A 140 -9.21 0.44 -11.61
N GLU A 141 -9.38 1.23 -10.55
CA GLU A 141 -8.41 2.20 -10.08
C GLU A 141 -7.18 1.50 -9.46
N ALA A 142 -7.41 0.52 -8.58
CA ALA A 142 -6.34 -0.29 -7.98
C ALA A 142 -5.66 -1.17 -9.03
N TRP A 143 -6.42 -1.68 -10.00
CA TRP A 143 -5.92 -2.49 -11.10
C TRP A 143 -4.76 -1.85 -11.88
N ARG A 144 -4.78 -0.53 -12.05
CA ARG A 144 -3.70 0.21 -12.71
C ARG A 144 -2.37 0.07 -11.96
N TYR A 145 -2.41 0.13 -10.63
CA TYR A 145 -1.24 -0.05 -9.80
C TYR A 145 -0.79 -1.51 -9.77
N LEU A 146 -1.73 -2.45 -9.61
CA LEU A 146 -1.45 -3.88 -9.64
C LEU A 146 -0.69 -4.25 -10.93
N THR A 147 -1.24 -3.91 -12.09
CA THR A 147 -0.63 -4.23 -13.39
C THR A 147 0.72 -3.55 -13.61
N ALA A 148 0.87 -2.30 -13.12
CA ALA A 148 2.13 -1.58 -13.20
C ALA A 148 3.22 -2.17 -12.28
N ASN A 149 2.84 -2.66 -11.11
CA ASN A 149 3.74 -3.26 -10.13
C ASN A 149 4.14 -4.70 -10.52
N THR A 150 3.21 -5.46 -11.11
CA THR A 150 3.45 -6.85 -11.51
C THR A 150 4.07 -6.98 -12.90
N ALA A 151 4.26 -5.88 -13.63
CA ALA A 151 4.87 -5.89 -14.96
C ALA A 151 6.24 -6.61 -14.92
N GLN A 152 6.41 -7.60 -15.81
CA GLN A 152 7.65 -8.38 -15.98
C GLN A 152 8.06 -9.25 -14.78
N THR A 153 7.15 -9.50 -13.82
CA THR A 153 7.45 -10.31 -12.61
C THR A 153 7.03 -11.77 -12.75
N GLY A 154 6.26 -12.13 -13.75
CA GLY A 154 5.67 -13.47 -13.88
C GLY A 154 4.41 -13.70 -13.03
N VAL A 155 3.99 -12.73 -12.23
CA VAL A 155 2.74 -12.78 -11.47
C VAL A 155 1.56 -12.66 -12.43
N CYS A 156 0.61 -13.59 -12.32
CA CYS A 156 -0.66 -13.52 -13.04
C CYS A 156 -1.59 -12.50 -12.37
N THR A 157 -2.32 -11.71 -13.16
CA THR A 157 -3.29 -10.75 -12.63
C THR A 157 -4.66 -11.00 -13.23
N VAL A 158 -5.71 -10.94 -12.40
CA VAL A 158 -7.11 -11.14 -12.79
C VAL A 158 -7.94 -9.99 -12.25
N GLN A 159 -8.60 -9.25 -13.14
CA GLN A 159 -9.56 -8.24 -12.72
C GLN A 159 -10.93 -8.88 -12.52
N ALA A 160 -11.29 -9.14 -11.26
CA ALA A 160 -12.52 -9.82 -10.92
C ALA A 160 -12.97 -9.50 -9.49
N ASP A 161 -14.26 -9.66 -9.23
CA ASP A 161 -14.83 -9.64 -7.90
C ASP A 161 -14.57 -10.99 -7.21
N VAL A 162 -13.92 -10.96 -6.03
CA VAL A 162 -13.61 -12.15 -5.26
C VAL A 162 -14.86 -12.99 -4.93
N PHE A 163 -16.03 -12.34 -4.70
CA PHE A 163 -17.30 -13.02 -4.42
C PHE A 163 -17.85 -13.86 -5.59
N THR A 164 -17.30 -13.68 -6.77
CA THR A 164 -17.61 -14.53 -7.93
C THR A 164 -16.41 -15.37 -8.36
N TYR A 165 -15.22 -14.81 -8.24
CA TYR A 165 -13.99 -15.45 -8.72
C TYR A 165 -13.66 -16.74 -7.95
N TYR A 166 -13.86 -16.78 -6.62
CA TYR A 166 -13.56 -17.97 -5.82
C TYR A 166 -14.25 -19.24 -6.34
N LYS A 167 -15.45 -19.10 -6.93
CA LYS A 167 -16.20 -20.22 -7.52
C LYS A 167 -15.54 -20.84 -8.75
N THR A 168 -14.57 -20.15 -9.32
CA THR A 168 -13.80 -20.64 -10.48
C THR A 168 -12.51 -21.35 -10.07
N LEU A 169 -12.14 -21.27 -8.80
CA LEU A 169 -10.96 -21.94 -8.28
C LEU A 169 -11.21 -23.45 -8.23
N PRO A 170 -10.23 -24.26 -8.65
CA PRO A 170 -10.34 -25.70 -8.53
C PRO A 170 -10.33 -26.09 -7.05
N ALA A 171 -11.15 -27.08 -6.68
CA ALA A 171 -11.11 -27.68 -5.35
C ALA A 171 -9.69 -28.20 -5.07
N GLU A 172 -9.12 -27.89 -3.91
CA GLU A 172 -7.73 -28.24 -3.53
C GLU A 172 -6.67 -27.70 -4.52
N GLY A 173 -6.98 -26.65 -5.27
CA GLY A 173 -6.11 -26.09 -6.32
C GLY A 173 -5.14 -25.01 -5.84
N ALA A 174 -5.14 -24.67 -4.55
CA ALA A 174 -4.25 -23.69 -3.96
C ALA A 174 -3.42 -24.30 -2.83
N ASP A 175 -2.13 -23.96 -2.80
CA ASP A 175 -1.27 -24.25 -1.66
C ASP A 175 -1.39 -23.17 -0.58
N LEU A 176 -1.74 -21.95 -0.99
CA LEU A 176 -1.94 -20.81 -0.11
C LEU A 176 -2.92 -19.81 -0.73
N ILE A 177 -3.82 -19.30 0.11
CA ILE A 177 -4.59 -18.09 -0.17
C ILE A 177 -4.13 -17.03 0.83
N ILE A 178 -3.73 -15.87 0.33
CA ILE A 178 -3.35 -14.71 1.11
C ILE A 178 -4.27 -13.55 0.76
N SER A 179 -4.64 -12.75 1.74
CA SER A 179 -5.50 -11.59 1.49
C SER A 179 -5.36 -10.55 2.60
N ASN A 180 -5.43 -9.29 2.23
CA ASN A 180 -5.73 -8.18 3.13
C ASN A 180 -7.07 -7.56 2.71
N PRO A 181 -8.20 -8.22 3.04
CA PRO A 181 -9.51 -7.83 2.55
C PRO A 181 -10.07 -6.63 3.32
N PRO A 182 -11.07 -5.92 2.76
CA PRO A 182 -11.85 -4.94 3.50
C PRO A 182 -12.44 -5.57 4.77
N CYS A 183 -12.27 -4.89 5.92
CA CYS A 183 -12.62 -5.47 7.23
C CYS A 183 -13.19 -4.47 8.24
N LEU A 184 -13.35 -3.20 7.87
CA LEU A 184 -13.89 -2.19 8.78
C LEU A 184 -15.42 -2.25 8.81
N THR A 185 -15.95 -2.09 10.01
CA THR A 185 -17.39 -1.90 10.24
C THR A 185 -17.83 -0.50 9.82
N GLU A 186 -19.13 -0.31 9.65
CA GLU A 186 -19.70 1.02 9.39
C GLU A 186 -19.34 2.05 10.47
N ALA A 187 -19.21 1.64 11.73
CA ALA A 187 -18.83 2.52 12.82
C ALA A 187 -17.37 2.98 12.70
N GLU A 188 -16.47 2.05 12.36
CA GLU A 188 -15.05 2.35 12.14
C GLU A 188 -14.84 3.20 10.90
N MET A 189 -15.61 2.98 9.82
CA MET A 189 -15.60 3.81 8.62
C MET A 189 -15.93 5.28 8.91
N ARG A 190 -16.78 5.56 9.92
CA ARG A 190 -17.10 6.93 10.35
C ARG A 190 -16.02 7.56 11.22
N ALA A 191 -15.12 6.76 11.77
CA ALA A 191 -14.08 7.19 12.72
C ALA A 191 -12.67 7.17 12.10
N LEU A 192 -12.56 7.07 10.78
CA LEU A 192 -11.28 7.02 10.08
C LEU A 192 -10.41 8.24 10.35
N MET A 193 -9.10 8.02 10.42
CA MET A 193 -8.14 9.11 10.35
C MET A 193 -8.26 9.85 9.01
N PRO A 194 -7.98 11.16 8.98
CA PRO A 194 -8.14 11.97 7.76
C PRO A 194 -7.41 11.42 6.52
N GLU A 195 -6.25 10.80 6.70
CA GLU A 195 -5.50 10.15 5.62
C GLU A 195 -6.24 8.93 5.09
N THR A 196 -6.64 8.04 5.98
CA THR A 196 -7.36 6.81 5.62
C THR A 196 -8.71 7.10 4.98
N ALA A 197 -9.37 8.19 5.38
CA ALA A 197 -10.62 8.64 4.78
C ALA A 197 -10.48 9.10 3.30
N GLN A 198 -9.25 9.33 2.84
CA GLN A 198 -8.95 9.64 1.43
C GLN A 198 -8.60 8.40 0.61
N GLU A 199 -8.45 7.25 1.26
CA GLU A 199 -8.26 5.97 0.58
C GLU A 199 -9.62 5.41 0.11
N PRO A 200 -9.65 4.48 -0.87
CA PRO A 200 -10.92 4.01 -1.42
C PRO A 200 -11.75 3.26 -0.38
N ALA A 201 -12.99 3.69 -0.15
CA ALA A 201 -13.89 3.05 0.80
C ALA A 201 -14.10 1.55 0.50
N MET A 202 -14.10 1.16 -0.79
CA MET A 202 -14.18 -0.24 -1.23
C MET A 202 -13.05 -1.11 -0.65
N ALA A 203 -11.88 -0.54 -0.39
CA ALA A 203 -10.74 -1.27 0.16
C ALA A 203 -10.77 -1.37 1.70
N LEU A 204 -11.73 -0.71 2.34
CA LEU A 204 -11.83 -0.60 3.79
C LEU A 204 -13.10 -1.25 4.34
N ASP A 205 -14.26 -1.04 3.67
CA ASP A 205 -15.59 -1.44 4.14
C ASP A 205 -15.77 -2.96 4.04
N GLY A 206 -15.81 -3.63 5.19
CA GLY A 206 -16.03 -5.06 5.36
C GLY A 206 -17.48 -5.46 5.66
N GLY A 207 -18.42 -4.54 5.47
CA GLY A 207 -19.84 -4.75 5.74
C GLY A 207 -20.25 -4.42 7.18
N ALA A 208 -21.43 -4.83 7.57
CA ALA A 208 -22.05 -4.41 8.84
C ALA A 208 -21.23 -4.75 10.08
N ASP A 209 -20.56 -5.89 10.10
CA ASP A 209 -19.71 -6.38 11.20
C ASP A 209 -18.23 -6.57 10.81
N GLY A 210 -17.85 -6.12 9.61
CA GLY A 210 -16.47 -6.21 9.10
C GLY A 210 -16.05 -7.61 8.63
N LEU A 211 -16.96 -8.58 8.58
CA LEU A 211 -16.61 -9.99 8.36
C LEU A 211 -17.05 -10.57 7.01
N ASP A 212 -17.62 -9.76 6.10
CA ASP A 212 -18.16 -10.27 4.84
C ASP A 212 -17.12 -11.04 4.01
N PHE A 213 -15.91 -10.52 3.91
CA PHE A 213 -14.82 -11.17 3.19
C PHE A 213 -14.26 -12.39 3.95
N TYR A 214 -14.21 -12.34 5.27
CA TYR A 214 -13.73 -13.48 6.08
C TYR A 214 -14.66 -14.67 5.96
N ARG A 215 -15.97 -14.46 5.93
CA ARG A 215 -16.94 -15.53 5.67
C ARG A 215 -16.70 -16.19 4.32
N LEU A 216 -16.47 -15.37 3.29
CA LEU A 216 -16.14 -15.86 1.95
C LEU A 216 -14.86 -16.71 1.93
N LEU A 217 -13.80 -16.23 2.60
CA LEU A 217 -12.48 -16.87 2.56
C LEU A 217 -12.42 -18.18 3.36
N THR A 218 -13.42 -18.47 4.21
CA THR A 218 -13.49 -19.67 5.06
C THR A 218 -14.51 -20.71 4.60
N GLU A 219 -15.26 -20.43 3.53
CA GLU A 219 -16.15 -21.38 2.86
C GLU A 219 -15.39 -22.31 1.90
#